data_f1f318359b4c2fe954964c538c603072
#
_entry.id   f1f318359b4c2fe954964c538c603072
#
_cell.length_a   1.000
_cell.length_b   1.000
_cell.length_c   1.000
_cell.angle_alpha   90.00
_cell.angle_beta   90.00
_cell.angle_gamma   90.00
#
_symmetry.space_group_name_H-M   'P 1'
#
loop_
_entity.id
_entity.type
_entity.pdbx_description
1 polymer ?
#
loop_
_entity_poly.entity_id
_entity_poly.type
_entity_poly.pdbx_seq_one_letter_code
_entity_poly.pdbx_strand_id
1 'polypeptide(L)'
;LYFFNFINGHVAATMDGDTKKKVFPELMPRTLYWFRWGAAWTWVTGVVLLIVIYWMGTEGFMPDDFTTNEANGDGPNMYIHMMLAITFLAVFLYDFIYKSKLASNVRLATVISFILIGAYVYTLKYCAGFEYRTFNIHLGAMFGTMMAFNVWFRIWPAQQKIITAIKNGEAPDGDLVALAGLRSKHNTYMSIPLIWTMITEHHSGTSLTGGGWIPYLSDNNNWIVLLIVVALGWHIVFQLYKKSAKIKGF
;
A
#
# COMPACT_ATOMS: atom_id res chain seq x y z
N LEU A 1 7.01 -4.97 9.06
CA LEU A 1 5.81 -4.14 9.16
C LEU A 1 4.97 -4.50 10.38
N TYR A 2 4.53 -5.76 10.51
CA TYR A 2 3.68 -6.23 11.61
C TYR A 2 4.39 -6.19 12.96
N PHE A 3 5.68 -6.45 13.02
CA PHE A 3 6.50 -6.27 14.22
C PHE A 3 6.36 -4.84 14.79
N PHE A 4 6.52 -3.81 13.96
CA PHE A 4 6.43 -2.43 14.42
C PHE A 4 5.04 -2.03 14.91
N ASN A 5 3.98 -2.57 14.28
CA ASN A 5 2.61 -2.17 14.56
C ASN A 5 1.91 -2.99 15.64
N PHE A 6 2.31 -4.25 15.85
CA PHE A 6 1.61 -5.16 16.76
C PHE A 6 2.46 -5.68 17.92
N ILE A 7 3.78 -5.53 17.87
CA ILE A 7 4.68 -6.06 18.91
C ILE A 7 5.49 -4.93 19.56
N ASN A 8 6.24 -4.19 18.75
CA ASN A 8 7.22 -3.23 19.26
C ASN A 8 6.63 -2.20 20.23
N GLY A 9 5.45 -1.63 19.95
CA GLY A 9 4.79 -0.67 20.81
C GLY A 9 4.39 -1.24 22.18
N HIS A 10 3.90 -2.48 22.19
CA HIS A 10 3.50 -3.16 23.42
C HIS A 10 4.73 -3.52 24.28
N VAL A 11 5.78 -4.06 23.66
CA VAL A 11 7.05 -4.35 24.36
C VAL A 11 7.69 -3.06 24.90
N ALA A 12 7.70 -2.00 24.10
CA ALA A 12 8.20 -0.70 24.55
C ALA A 12 7.45 -0.14 25.77
N ALA A 13 6.15 -0.40 25.88
CA ALA A 13 5.35 0.07 27.01
C ALA A 13 5.72 -0.63 28.34
N THR A 14 6.32 -1.82 28.30
CA THR A 14 6.77 -2.56 29.50
C THR A 14 8.17 -2.18 29.97
N MET A 15 8.94 -1.44 29.15
CA MET A 15 10.32 -1.02 29.50
C MET A 15 10.31 0.29 30.27
N ASP A 16 11.16 0.38 31.30
CA ASP A 16 11.51 1.64 31.95
C ASP A 16 12.39 2.52 31.05
N GLY A 17 12.67 3.74 31.50
CA GLY A 17 13.46 4.72 30.74
C GLY A 17 14.89 4.27 30.46
N ASP A 18 15.55 3.65 31.42
CA ASP A 18 16.95 3.20 31.32
C ASP A 18 17.06 2.01 30.36
N THR A 19 16.11 1.09 30.43
CA THR A 19 16.03 -0.05 29.51
C THR A 19 15.77 0.43 28.07
N LYS A 20 14.85 1.38 27.88
CA LYS A 20 14.61 1.99 26.55
C LYS A 20 15.86 2.63 25.99
N LYS A 21 16.59 3.41 26.82
CA LYS A 21 17.82 4.09 26.41
C LYS A 21 18.93 3.14 25.97
N LYS A 22 18.99 1.93 26.53
CA LYS A 22 19.94 0.89 26.14
C LYS A 22 19.49 0.09 24.91
N VAL A 23 18.21 -0.28 24.85
CA VAL A 23 17.71 -1.23 23.84
C VAL A 23 17.34 -0.55 22.51
N PHE A 24 16.66 0.59 22.54
CA PHE A 24 16.13 1.20 21.33
C PHE A 24 17.22 1.68 20.35
N PRO A 25 18.32 2.34 20.78
CA PRO A 25 19.39 2.74 19.86
C PRO A 25 20.10 1.57 19.19
N GLU A 26 20.05 0.37 19.77
CA GLU A 26 20.63 -0.83 19.20
C GLU A 26 19.66 -1.61 18.31
N LEU A 27 18.41 -1.78 18.76
CA LEU A 27 17.41 -2.57 18.07
C LEU A 27 16.82 -1.85 16.85
N MET A 28 16.35 -0.62 17.06
CA MET A 28 15.53 0.07 16.06
C MET A 28 16.28 0.43 14.79
N PRO A 29 17.53 0.96 14.81
CA PRO A 29 18.25 1.27 13.59
C PRO A 29 18.50 0.04 12.71
N ARG A 30 18.84 -1.11 13.33
CA ARG A 30 19.09 -2.36 12.62
C ARG A 30 17.82 -2.91 12.00
N THR A 31 16.73 -2.95 12.74
CA THR A 31 15.44 -3.43 12.24
C THR A 31 14.89 -2.52 11.13
N LEU A 32 15.00 -1.20 11.29
CA LEU A 32 14.59 -0.22 10.30
C LEU A 32 15.49 -0.23 9.06
N TYR A 33 16.78 -0.57 9.19
CA TYR A 33 17.66 -0.72 8.05
C TYR A 33 17.14 -1.82 7.10
N TRP A 34 16.93 -3.02 7.60
CA TRP A 34 16.43 -4.13 6.80
C TRP A 34 15.03 -3.85 6.25
N PHE A 35 14.16 -3.26 7.06
CA PHE A 35 12.80 -2.92 6.65
C PHE A 35 12.78 -1.93 5.49
N ARG A 36 13.53 -0.83 5.57
CA ARG A 36 13.53 0.19 4.51
C ARG A 36 14.19 -0.29 3.22
N TRP A 37 15.30 -1.01 3.32
CA TRP A 37 15.95 -1.56 2.13
C TRP A 37 15.15 -2.69 1.50
N GLY A 38 14.51 -3.55 2.30
CA GLY A 38 13.56 -4.52 1.79
C GLY A 38 12.39 -3.85 1.04
N ALA A 39 11.82 -2.78 1.61
CA ALA A 39 10.77 -2.00 0.93
C ALA A 39 11.26 -1.36 -0.37
N ALA A 40 12.48 -0.79 -0.40
CA ALA A 40 13.06 -0.18 -1.59
C ALA A 40 13.30 -1.20 -2.70
N TRP A 41 13.94 -2.33 -2.39
CA TRP A 41 14.21 -3.36 -3.38
C TRP A 41 12.94 -4.02 -3.90
N THR A 42 11.95 -4.28 -3.04
CA THR A 42 10.64 -4.79 -3.46
C THR A 42 9.97 -3.80 -4.42
N TRP A 43 10.03 -2.50 -4.13
CA TRP A 43 9.46 -1.47 -5.01
C TRP A 43 10.21 -1.41 -6.35
N VAL A 44 11.55 -1.34 -6.34
CA VAL A 44 12.38 -1.27 -7.57
C VAL A 44 12.12 -2.48 -8.46
N THR A 45 12.17 -3.69 -7.90
CA THR A 45 11.93 -4.91 -8.68
C THR A 45 10.48 -4.98 -9.18
N GLY A 46 9.52 -4.53 -8.39
CA GLY A 46 8.11 -4.44 -8.81
C GLY A 46 7.89 -3.47 -9.96
N VAL A 47 8.53 -2.28 -9.93
CA VAL A 47 8.48 -1.32 -11.03
C VAL A 47 9.14 -1.89 -12.30
N VAL A 48 10.30 -2.53 -12.17
CA VAL A 48 10.97 -3.17 -13.32
C VAL A 48 10.08 -4.25 -13.92
N LEU A 49 9.47 -5.11 -13.10
CA LEU A 49 8.55 -6.14 -13.59
C LEU A 49 7.32 -5.54 -14.27
N LEU A 50 6.72 -4.50 -13.70
CA LEU A 50 5.60 -3.80 -14.31
C LEU A 50 5.96 -3.27 -15.71
N ILE A 51 7.12 -2.61 -15.83
CA ILE A 51 7.58 -2.06 -17.10
C ILE A 51 7.88 -3.18 -18.10
N VAL A 52 8.63 -4.21 -17.70
CA VAL A 52 9.03 -5.29 -18.61
C VAL A 52 7.82 -6.07 -19.12
N ILE A 53 6.86 -6.39 -18.24
CA ILE A 53 5.72 -7.25 -18.60
C ILE A 53 4.67 -6.45 -19.37
N TYR A 54 4.34 -5.22 -18.95
CA TYR A 54 3.20 -4.49 -19.49
C TYR A 54 3.59 -3.35 -20.44
N TRP A 55 4.84 -2.88 -20.43
CA TRP A 55 5.23 -1.67 -21.17
C TRP A 55 6.36 -1.87 -22.17
N MET A 56 7.16 -2.92 -22.01
CA MET A 56 8.25 -3.29 -22.94
C MET A 56 7.99 -4.61 -23.66
N GLY A 57 6.79 -5.18 -23.52
CA GLY A 57 6.46 -6.49 -24.07
C GLY A 57 6.79 -6.57 -25.55
N THR A 58 7.67 -7.52 -25.90
CA THR A 58 7.84 -7.99 -27.26
C THR A 58 6.65 -8.87 -27.62
N GLU A 59 6.31 -8.97 -28.90
CA GLU A 59 5.30 -9.89 -29.42
C GLU A 59 5.42 -11.26 -28.73
N GLY A 60 4.40 -11.66 -27.98
CA GLY A 60 4.35 -12.91 -27.20
C GLY A 60 4.45 -12.77 -25.69
N PHE A 61 4.76 -11.58 -25.15
CA PHE A 61 4.75 -11.29 -23.70
C PHE A 61 3.73 -10.23 -23.30
N MET A 62 3.17 -9.49 -24.25
CA MET A 62 1.99 -8.70 -23.95
C MET A 62 0.85 -9.67 -23.66
N PRO A 63 0.21 -9.60 -22.47
CA PRO A 63 -1.05 -10.30 -22.29
C PRO A 63 -2.00 -9.84 -23.41
N ASP A 64 -2.70 -10.76 -24.07
CA ASP A 64 -3.76 -10.45 -25.04
C ASP A 64 -4.85 -9.53 -24.46
N ASP A 65 -4.79 -9.32 -23.16
CA ASP A 65 -5.70 -8.56 -22.32
C ASP A 65 -5.12 -7.22 -21.82
N PHE A 66 -4.03 -6.70 -22.44
CA PHE A 66 -3.43 -5.44 -21.99
C PHE A 66 -4.41 -4.27 -22.16
N THR A 67 -5.03 -4.16 -23.30
CA THR A 67 -6.16 -3.25 -23.53
C THR A 67 -7.15 -3.79 -24.54
N THR A 68 -8.46 -3.61 -24.29
CA THR A 68 -9.51 -3.92 -25.26
C THR A 68 -9.53 -2.98 -26.46
N ASN A 69 -8.86 -1.83 -26.40
CA ASN A 69 -8.90 -0.81 -27.46
C ASN A 69 -7.97 -1.14 -28.63
N GLU A 70 -6.87 -1.86 -28.41
CA GLU A 70 -6.01 -2.30 -29.51
C GLU A 70 -6.71 -3.34 -30.41
N ALA A 71 -7.57 -4.19 -29.82
CA ALA A 71 -8.39 -5.13 -30.58
C ALA A 71 -9.40 -4.45 -31.52
N ASN A 72 -9.75 -3.20 -31.28
CA ASN A 72 -10.68 -2.40 -32.09
C ASN A 72 -9.99 -1.53 -33.17
N GLY A 73 -8.65 -1.58 -33.26
CA GLY A 73 -7.88 -0.78 -34.24
C GLY A 73 -7.76 0.72 -33.91
N ASP A 74 -8.24 1.13 -32.75
CA ASP A 74 -8.01 2.48 -32.23
C ASP A 74 -6.59 2.51 -31.66
N GLY A 75 -5.72 3.38 -32.18
CA GLY A 75 -4.33 3.50 -31.77
C GLY A 75 -4.14 3.70 -30.26
N PRO A 76 -2.89 3.78 -29.76
CA PRO A 76 -2.60 3.79 -28.33
C PRO A 76 -3.39 4.89 -27.62
N ASN A 77 -4.26 4.47 -26.70
CA ASN A 77 -5.09 5.39 -25.93
C ASN A 77 -4.21 6.21 -24.97
N MET A 78 -4.25 7.54 -25.08
CA MET A 78 -3.50 8.46 -24.20
C MET A 78 -3.76 8.19 -22.71
N TYR A 79 -4.94 7.68 -22.35
CA TYR A 79 -5.29 7.33 -20.97
C TYR A 79 -4.39 6.25 -20.39
N ILE A 80 -3.84 5.34 -21.19
CA ILE A 80 -2.93 4.29 -20.74
C ILE A 80 -1.68 4.91 -20.09
N HIS A 81 -1.02 5.82 -20.80
CA HIS A 81 0.18 6.50 -20.29
C HIS A 81 -0.13 7.43 -19.12
N MET A 82 -1.27 8.12 -19.19
CA MET A 82 -1.74 8.95 -18.08
C MET A 82 -1.99 8.13 -16.83
N MET A 83 -2.61 6.96 -16.93
CA MET A 83 -2.88 6.11 -15.79
C MET A 83 -1.61 5.48 -15.20
N LEU A 84 -0.60 5.17 -16.02
CA LEU A 84 0.72 4.81 -15.52
C LEU A 84 1.33 5.94 -14.68
N ALA A 85 1.31 7.17 -15.19
CA ALA A 85 1.80 8.31 -14.44
C ALA A 85 1.04 8.52 -13.13
N ILE A 86 -0.30 8.44 -13.15
CA ILE A 86 -1.14 8.54 -11.95
C ILE A 86 -0.81 7.44 -10.94
N THR A 87 -0.54 6.21 -11.37
CA THR A 87 -0.14 5.10 -10.50
C THR A 87 1.01 5.48 -9.58
N PHE A 88 2.02 6.18 -10.09
CA PHE A 88 3.19 6.59 -9.31
C PHE A 88 3.02 7.98 -8.66
N LEU A 89 2.30 8.90 -9.29
CA LEU A 89 2.12 10.27 -8.79
C LEU A 89 1.02 10.38 -7.71
N ALA A 90 0.12 9.43 -7.61
CA ALA A 90 -0.93 9.39 -6.58
C ALA A 90 -0.40 9.47 -5.14
N VAL A 91 0.87 9.10 -4.93
CA VAL A 91 1.55 9.23 -3.63
C VAL A 91 1.60 10.68 -3.14
N PHE A 92 1.73 11.66 -4.03
CA PHE A 92 1.77 13.07 -3.64
C PHE A 92 0.40 13.58 -3.21
N LEU A 93 -0.68 13.15 -3.89
CA LEU A 93 -2.05 13.43 -3.47
C LEU A 93 -2.34 12.78 -2.10
N TYR A 94 -1.97 11.52 -1.93
CA TYR A 94 -2.09 10.82 -0.66
C TYR A 94 -1.34 11.56 0.46
N ASP A 95 -0.09 11.95 0.22
CA ASP A 95 0.72 12.65 1.23
C ASP A 95 0.12 14.02 1.58
N PHE A 96 -0.40 14.74 0.59
CA PHE A 96 -1.10 16.02 0.79
C PHE A 96 -2.37 15.86 1.64
N ILE A 97 -3.22 14.87 1.33
CA ILE A 97 -4.44 14.59 2.09
C ILE A 97 -4.10 14.35 3.57
N TYR A 98 -3.11 13.49 3.84
CA TYR A 98 -2.76 13.11 5.19
C TYR A 98 -1.81 14.07 5.92
N LYS A 99 -1.43 15.17 5.31
CA LYS A 99 -0.84 16.36 5.93
C LYS A 99 -1.85 17.46 6.19
N SER A 100 -2.98 17.43 5.53
CA SER A 100 -4.02 18.46 5.65
C SER A 100 -4.87 18.26 6.91
N LYS A 101 -5.68 19.29 7.23
CA LYS A 101 -6.67 19.21 8.32
C LYS A 101 -7.70 18.07 8.12
N LEU A 102 -7.86 17.56 6.91
CA LEU A 102 -8.72 16.42 6.62
C LEU A 102 -8.31 15.16 7.42
N ALA A 103 -7.01 14.98 7.65
CA ALA A 103 -6.49 13.86 8.42
C ALA A 103 -6.95 13.83 9.88
N SER A 104 -7.38 14.96 10.45
CA SER A 104 -7.92 15.01 11.81
C SER A 104 -9.26 14.25 11.95
N ASN A 105 -10.03 14.17 10.86
CA ASN A 105 -11.23 13.34 10.80
C ASN A 105 -10.93 12.02 10.06
N VAL A 106 -10.49 11.02 10.84
CA VAL A 106 -10.08 9.71 10.30
C VAL A 106 -11.19 9.06 9.46
N ARG A 107 -12.46 9.16 9.87
CA ARG A 107 -13.57 8.56 9.13
C ARG A 107 -13.74 9.20 7.75
N LEU A 108 -13.74 10.54 7.71
CA LEU A 108 -13.88 11.28 6.47
C LEU A 108 -12.69 11.03 5.53
N ALA A 109 -11.45 11.06 6.07
CA ALA A 109 -10.26 10.76 5.30
C ALA A 109 -10.28 9.33 4.71
N THR A 110 -10.77 8.35 5.48
CA THR A 110 -10.92 6.96 5.00
C THR A 110 -11.94 6.86 3.87
N VAL A 111 -13.10 7.50 4.02
CA VAL A 111 -14.15 7.50 2.97
C VAL A 111 -13.65 8.16 1.70
N ILE A 112 -13.01 9.33 1.79
CA ILE A 112 -12.43 10.02 0.64
C ILE A 112 -11.37 9.15 -0.04
N SER A 113 -10.48 8.53 0.75
CA SER A 113 -9.45 7.63 0.19
C SER A 113 -10.08 6.44 -0.54
N PHE A 114 -11.15 5.86 0.00
CA PHE A 114 -11.86 4.76 -0.67
C PHE A 114 -12.54 5.21 -1.97
N ILE A 115 -13.18 6.37 -1.99
CA ILE A 115 -13.77 6.97 -3.20
C ILE A 115 -12.70 7.23 -4.26
N LEU A 116 -11.53 7.78 -3.87
CA LEU A 116 -10.42 8.02 -4.80
C LEU A 116 -9.86 6.72 -5.37
N ILE A 117 -9.74 5.66 -4.57
CA ILE A 117 -9.35 4.32 -5.05
C ILE A 117 -10.40 3.80 -6.04
N GLY A 118 -11.69 3.96 -5.72
CA GLY A 118 -12.78 3.56 -6.61
C GLY A 118 -12.74 4.29 -7.95
N ALA A 119 -12.57 5.61 -7.93
CA ALA A 119 -12.43 6.42 -9.13
C ALA A 119 -11.19 6.02 -9.95
N TYR A 120 -10.06 5.76 -9.28
CA TYR A 120 -8.84 5.30 -9.93
C TYR A 120 -9.04 3.94 -10.64
N VAL A 121 -9.59 2.94 -9.96
CA VAL A 121 -9.83 1.61 -10.55
C VAL A 121 -10.86 1.68 -11.68
N TYR A 122 -11.92 2.50 -11.51
CA TYR A 122 -12.90 2.75 -12.55
C TYR A 122 -12.27 3.36 -13.81
N THR A 123 -11.40 4.35 -13.66
CA THR A 123 -10.71 5.00 -14.77
C THR A 123 -9.73 4.05 -15.46
N LEU A 124 -9.02 3.19 -14.71
CA LEU A 124 -8.17 2.15 -15.29
C LEU A 124 -8.99 1.22 -16.20
N LYS A 125 -10.17 0.78 -15.74
CA LYS A 125 -10.99 -0.14 -16.52
C LYS A 125 -11.68 0.53 -17.72
N TYR A 126 -12.38 1.64 -17.50
CA TYR A 126 -13.29 2.18 -18.52
C TYR A 126 -12.69 3.29 -19.39
N CYS A 127 -11.67 4.00 -18.92
CA CYS A 127 -11.00 5.04 -19.72
C CYS A 127 -9.72 4.51 -20.37
N ALA A 128 -8.91 3.75 -19.64
CA ALA A 128 -7.70 3.14 -20.18
C ALA A 128 -7.94 1.77 -20.85
N GLY A 129 -9.11 1.14 -20.61
CA GLY A 129 -9.46 -0.16 -21.19
C GLY A 129 -8.69 -1.34 -20.60
N PHE A 130 -8.16 -1.21 -19.38
CA PHE A 130 -7.37 -2.27 -18.76
C PHE A 130 -8.23 -3.45 -18.33
N GLU A 131 -7.76 -4.66 -18.64
CA GLU A 131 -8.31 -5.89 -18.13
C GLU A 131 -7.98 -6.11 -16.64
N TYR A 132 -8.63 -7.10 -16.01
CA TYR A 132 -8.54 -7.34 -14.57
C TYR A 132 -7.09 -7.44 -14.06
N ARG A 133 -6.26 -8.23 -14.72
CA ARG A 133 -4.84 -8.38 -14.34
C ARG A 133 -4.12 -7.03 -14.34
N THR A 134 -4.30 -6.28 -15.41
CA THR A 134 -3.60 -5.01 -15.62
C THR A 134 -4.02 -3.97 -14.59
N PHE A 135 -5.33 -3.75 -14.36
CA PHE A 135 -5.72 -2.76 -13.35
C PHE A 135 -5.47 -3.24 -11.92
N ASN A 136 -5.49 -4.55 -11.66
CA ASN A 136 -5.14 -5.13 -10.37
C ASN A 136 -3.67 -4.85 -10.01
N ILE A 137 -2.73 -5.11 -10.92
CA ILE A 137 -1.31 -4.85 -10.65
C ILE A 137 -0.98 -3.36 -10.57
N HIS A 138 -1.66 -2.50 -11.34
CA HIS A 138 -1.49 -1.05 -11.23
C HIS A 138 -1.95 -0.52 -9.88
N LEU A 139 -3.07 -1.04 -9.32
CA LEU A 139 -3.47 -0.72 -7.95
C LEU A 139 -2.42 -1.18 -6.93
N GLY A 140 -1.86 -2.38 -7.13
CA GLY A 140 -0.76 -2.89 -6.31
C GLY A 140 0.48 -2.00 -6.38
N ALA A 141 0.87 -1.56 -7.57
CA ALA A 141 2.00 -0.64 -7.78
C ALA A 141 1.76 0.72 -7.11
N MET A 142 0.54 1.25 -7.15
CA MET A 142 0.16 2.47 -6.44
C MET A 142 0.32 2.31 -4.92
N PHE A 143 -0.22 1.25 -4.32
CA PHE A 143 -0.06 0.98 -2.89
C PHE A 143 1.40 0.75 -2.51
N GLY A 144 2.14 -0.04 -3.29
CA GLY A 144 3.57 -0.28 -3.08
C GLY A 144 4.39 1.01 -3.08
N THR A 145 4.07 1.93 -4.01
CA THR A 145 4.71 3.25 -4.10
C THR A 145 4.41 4.10 -2.86
N MET A 146 3.14 4.16 -2.42
CA MET A 146 2.77 4.88 -1.20
C MET A 146 3.46 4.30 0.04
N MET A 147 3.55 2.96 0.13
CA MET A 147 4.19 2.29 1.24
C MET A 147 5.70 2.53 1.28
N ALA A 148 6.39 2.42 0.15
CA ALA A 148 7.82 2.72 0.05
C ALA A 148 8.11 4.20 0.37
N PHE A 149 7.31 5.11 -0.17
CA PHE A 149 7.40 6.54 0.13
C PHE A 149 7.25 6.82 1.64
N ASN A 150 6.25 6.23 2.29
CA ASN A 150 6.05 6.38 3.73
C ASN A 150 7.28 5.93 4.51
N VAL A 151 7.88 4.80 4.14
CA VAL A 151 9.06 4.26 4.84
C VAL A 151 10.25 5.22 4.71
N TRP A 152 10.56 5.67 3.49
CA TRP A 152 11.76 6.46 3.23
C TRP A 152 11.63 7.94 3.58
N PHE A 153 10.48 8.56 3.33
CA PHE A 153 10.31 10.00 3.44
C PHE A 153 9.49 10.47 4.64
N ARG A 154 8.86 9.56 5.38
CA ARG A 154 8.05 9.89 6.55
C ARG A 154 8.48 9.16 7.81
N ILE A 155 8.52 7.82 7.76
CA ILE A 155 8.81 6.99 8.93
C ILE A 155 10.28 7.09 9.31
N TRP A 156 11.18 6.86 8.37
CA TRP A 156 12.61 6.82 8.67
C TRP A 156 13.17 8.15 9.21
N PRO A 157 12.93 9.32 8.59
CA PRO A 157 13.42 10.58 9.13
C PRO A 157 12.86 10.91 10.53
N ALA A 158 11.59 10.58 10.80
CA ALA A 158 11.00 10.75 12.11
C ALA A 158 11.64 9.81 13.15
N GLN A 159 11.81 8.53 12.78
CA GLN A 159 12.42 7.53 13.66
C GLN A 159 13.88 7.85 14.01
N GLN A 160 14.67 8.42 13.10
CA GLN A 160 16.03 8.87 13.40
C GLN A 160 16.04 9.88 14.56
N LYS A 161 15.16 10.88 14.52
CA LYS A 161 15.04 11.90 15.58
C LYS A 161 14.54 11.30 16.89
N ILE A 162 13.52 10.41 16.83
CA ILE A 162 12.96 9.72 17.99
C ILE A 162 14.05 8.89 18.71
N ILE A 163 14.80 8.09 17.94
CA ILE A 163 15.85 7.23 18.49
C ILE A 163 16.99 8.07 19.10
N THR A 164 17.35 9.17 18.46
CA THR A 164 18.38 10.10 18.97
C THR A 164 17.95 10.72 20.30
N ALA A 165 16.72 11.19 20.41
CA ALA A 165 16.19 11.73 21.67
C ALA A 165 16.22 10.67 22.79
N ILE A 166 15.75 9.44 22.50
CA ILE A 166 15.80 8.34 23.49
C ILE A 166 17.25 8.03 23.90
N LYS A 167 18.20 8.00 22.97
CA LYS A 167 19.62 7.78 23.24
C LYS A 167 20.18 8.83 24.18
N ASN A 168 19.80 10.08 24.01
CA ASN A 168 20.22 11.19 24.84
C ASN A 168 19.50 11.24 26.20
N GLY A 169 18.48 10.40 26.42
CA GLY A 169 17.63 10.42 27.62
C GLY A 169 16.58 11.52 27.61
N GLU A 170 16.29 12.07 26.42
CA GLU A 170 15.26 13.09 26.19
C GLU A 170 13.93 12.46 25.80
N ALA A 171 12.84 13.17 26.09
CA ALA A 171 11.53 12.76 25.60
C ALA A 171 11.45 12.99 24.08
N PRO A 172 11.04 11.99 23.27
CA PRO A 172 10.83 12.18 21.84
C PRO A 172 9.73 13.20 21.57
N ASP A 173 9.89 13.94 20.47
CA ASP A 173 8.85 14.84 19.95
C ASP A 173 7.58 14.05 19.64
N GLY A 174 6.46 14.44 20.27
CA GLY A 174 5.15 13.78 20.14
C GLY A 174 4.60 13.81 18.73
N ASP A 175 4.84 14.89 17.97
CA ASP A 175 4.37 15.02 16.58
C ASP A 175 5.11 14.05 15.64
N LEU A 176 6.40 13.84 15.87
CA LEU A 176 7.18 12.86 15.11
C LEU A 176 6.76 11.42 15.43
N VAL A 177 6.45 11.13 16.70
CA VAL A 177 5.92 9.82 17.12
C VAL A 177 4.57 9.57 16.47
N ALA A 178 3.67 10.56 16.50
CA ALA A 178 2.36 10.48 15.88
C ALA A 178 2.46 10.29 14.36
N LEU A 179 3.33 11.05 13.68
CA LEU A 179 3.58 10.94 12.24
C LEU A 179 4.07 9.55 11.86
N ALA A 180 5.12 9.06 12.51
CA ALA A 180 5.68 7.75 12.22
C ALA A 180 4.65 6.63 12.47
N GLY A 181 3.91 6.70 13.56
CA GLY A 181 2.84 5.77 13.90
C GLY A 181 1.71 5.78 12.87
N LEU A 182 1.22 6.95 12.47
CA LEU A 182 0.16 7.09 11.47
C LEU A 182 0.58 6.48 10.11
N ARG A 183 1.77 6.83 9.62
CA ARG A 183 2.25 6.34 8.32
C ARG A 183 2.55 4.85 8.34
N SER A 184 3.06 4.32 9.44
CA SER A 184 3.24 2.87 9.64
C SER A 184 1.90 2.14 9.66
N LYS A 185 0.89 2.72 10.31
CA LYS A 185 -0.48 2.19 10.33
C LYS A 185 -1.09 2.16 8.93
N HIS A 186 -0.93 3.22 8.13
CA HIS A 186 -1.39 3.24 6.73
C HIS A 186 -0.74 2.13 5.90
N ASN A 187 0.57 1.92 6.05
CA ASN A 187 1.25 0.81 5.38
C ASN A 187 0.64 -0.55 5.75
N THR A 188 0.23 -0.72 7.02
CA THR A 188 -0.43 -1.97 7.44
C THR A 188 -1.80 -2.13 6.78
N TYR A 189 -2.59 -1.05 6.65
CA TYR A 189 -3.88 -1.11 5.95
C TYR A 189 -3.72 -1.39 4.45
N MET A 190 -2.70 -0.85 3.79
CA MET A 190 -2.42 -1.10 2.38
C MET A 190 -1.82 -2.49 2.12
N SER A 191 -1.20 -3.14 3.12
CA SER A 191 -0.44 -4.39 2.93
C SER A 191 -1.32 -5.57 2.52
N ILE A 192 -2.52 -5.72 3.06
CA ILE A 192 -3.39 -6.86 2.71
C ILE A 192 -3.94 -6.73 1.28
N PRO A 193 -4.50 -5.58 0.85
CA PRO A 193 -4.83 -5.38 -0.56
C PRO A 193 -3.63 -5.56 -1.50
N LEU A 194 -2.45 -5.06 -1.11
CA LEU A 194 -1.22 -5.24 -1.90
C LEU A 194 -0.85 -6.72 -2.07
N ILE A 195 -0.90 -7.51 -0.99
CA ILE A 195 -0.63 -8.96 -1.06
C ILE A 195 -1.63 -9.65 -1.99
N TRP A 196 -2.91 -9.26 -1.92
CA TRP A 196 -3.91 -9.77 -2.86
C TRP A 196 -3.52 -9.51 -4.30
N THR A 197 -3.16 -8.27 -4.66
CA THR A 197 -2.77 -7.93 -6.03
C THR A 197 -1.55 -8.72 -6.51
N MET A 198 -0.60 -9.02 -5.62
CA MET A 198 0.59 -9.82 -5.94
C MET A 198 0.26 -11.30 -6.18
N ILE A 199 -0.62 -11.89 -5.37
CA ILE A 199 -0.95 -13.32 -5.46
C ILE A 199 -1.86 -13.58 -6.66
N THR A 200 -2.86 -12.72 -6.88
CA THR A 200 -3.86 -12.92 -7.94
C THR A 200 -3.36 -12.60 -9.33
N GLU A 201 -2.22 -11.95 -9.47
CA GLU A 201 -1.56 -11.71 -10.75
C GLU A 201 -1.29 -13.01 -11.52
N HIS A 202 -0.87 -14.07 -10.84
CA HIS A 202 -0.55 -15.35 -11.46
C HIS A 202 -1.76 -16.27 -11.63
N HIS A 203 -2.83 -16.04 -10.91
CA HIS A 203 -3.99 -16.92 -10.86
C HIS A 203 -5.22 -16.26 -11.47
N SER A 204 -5.02 -15.31 -12.35
CA SER A 204 -5.96 -14.44 -13.05
C SER A 204 -7.42 -14.58 -12.61
N GLY A 205 -8.13 -13.50 -12.54
CA GLY A 205 -9.51 -13.39 -12.10
C GLY A 205 -10.55 -14.38 -12.65
N THR A 206 -10.12 -15.38 -13.43
CA THR A 206 -10.96 -16.45 -13.95
C THR A 206 -11.64 -17.26 -12.83
N SER A 207 -11.01 -17.43 -11.67
CA SER A 207 -11.62 -18.19 -10.57
C SER A 207 -12.66 -17.39 -9.77
N LEU A 208 -12.52 -16.08 -9.66
CA LEU A 208 -13.46 -15.23 -8.90
C LEU A 208 -14.37 -14.38 -9.82
N THR A 209 -13.89 -14.03 -11.01
CA THR A 209 -14.59 -13.09 -11.90
C THR A 209 -15.03 -13.70 -13.23
N GLY A 210 -14.36 -14.71 -13.77
CA GLY A 210 -14.70 -15.34 -15.06
C GLY A 210 -15.41 -16.69 -14.96
N GLY A 211 -15.50 -17.27 -13.76
CA GLY A 211 -16.03 -18.63 -13.57
C GLY A 211 -17.52 -18.74 -13.23
N GLY A 212 -18.28 -17.67 -13.34
CA GLY A 212 -19.74 -17.73 -13.13
C GLY A 212 -20.22 -17.95 -11.69
N TRP A 213 -19.32 -17.92 -10.69
CA TRP A 213 -19.68 -18.09 -9.28
C TRP A 213 -20.63 -17.01 -8.78
N ILE A 214 -20.46 -15.79 -9.28
CA ILE A 214 -21.37 -14.68 -9.01
C ILE A 214 -21.64 -13.98 -10.35
N PRO A 215 -22.80 -14.25 -11.00
CA PRO A 215 -23.09 -13.73 -12.33
C PRO A 215 -23.03 -12.20 -12.45
N TYR A 216 -23.31 -11.49 -11.35
CA TYR A 216 -23.21 -10.02 -11.31
C TYR A 216 -21.77 -9.50 -11.35
N LEU A 217 -20.78 -10.31 -10.93
CA LEU A 217 -19.36 -9.98 -10.94
C LEU A 217 -18.67 -10.52 -12.22
N SER A 218 -19.39 -10.51 -13.34
CA SER A 218 -18.85 -10.79 -14.67
C SER A 218 -17.75 -9.79 -15.06
N ASP A 219 -17.14 -9.99 -16.20
CA ASP A 219 -16.01 -9.15 -16.70
C ASP A 219 -16.32 -7.66 -16.70
N ASN A 220 -17.57 -7.26 -16.88
CA ASN A 220 -17.96 -5.84 -16.81
C ASN A 220 -17.87 -5.25 -15.40
N ASN A 221 -18.09 -6.04 -14.36
CA ASN A 221 -18.15 -5.58 -12.97
C ASN A 221 -16.99 -6.06 -12.10
N ASN A 222 -15.98 -6.70 -12.69
CA ASN A 222 -14.85 -7.28 -11.96
C ASN A 222 -14.03 -6.24 -11.15
N TRP A 223 -14.04 -4.97 -11.53
CA TRP A 223 -13.44 -3.88 -10.79
C TRP A 223 -14.04 -3.70 -9.39
N ILE A 224 -15.33 -4.03 -9.20
CA ILE A 224 -16.01 -4.00 -7.90
C ILE A 224 -15.40 -5.05 -6.96
N VAL A 225 -14.99 -6.21 -7.48
CA VAL A 225 -14.30 -7.25 -6.68
C VAL A 225 -13.06 -6.67 -6.03
N LEU A 226 -12.28 -5.90 -6.77
CA LEU A 226 -11.07 -5.29 -6.24
C LEU A 226 -11.36 -4.28 -5.13
N LEU A 227 -12.43 -3.50 -5.24
CA LEU A 227 -12.89 -2.60 -4.18
C LEU A 227 -13.36 -3.37 -2.93
N ILE A 228 -14.08 -4.48 -3.12
CA ILE A 228 -14.47 -5.36 -2.02
C ILE A 228 -13.23 -5.91 -1.30
N VAL A 229 -12.22 -6.35 -2.05
CA VAL A 229 -10.95 -6.83 -1.48
C VAL A 229 -10.24 -5.74 -0.68
N VAL A 230 -10.21 -4.50 -1.17
CA VAL A 230 -9.64 -3.36 -0.41
C VAL A 230 -10.40 -3.16 0.90
N ALA A 231 -11.75 -3.13 0.85
CA ALA A 231 -12.58 -2.93 2.04
C ALA A 231 -12.42 -4.07 3.06
N LEU A 232 -12.42 -5.33 2.59
CA LEU A 232 -12.19 -6.50 3.43
C LEU A 232 -10.78 -6.51 4.03
N GLY A 233 -9.76 -6.18 3.24
CA GLY A 233 -8.38 -6.05 3.71
C GLY A 233 -8.25 -5.00 4.82
N TRP A 234 -8.88 -3.85 4.66
CA TRP A 234 -8.93 -2.83 5.70
C TRP A 234 -9.68 -3.30 6.95
N HIS A 235 -10.79 -4.02 6.77
CA HIS A 235 -11.52 -4.59 7.90
C HIS A 235 -10.68 -5.63 8.66
N ILE A 236 -9.97 -6.51 7.97
CA ILE A 236 -9.07 -7.50 8.58
C ILE A 236 -8.00 -6.79 9.41
N VAL A 237 -7.33 -5.78 8.86
CA VAL A 237 -6.31 -5.01 9.60
C VAL A 237 -6.91 -4.33 10.83
N PHE A 238 -8.12 -3.77 10.72
CA PHE A 238 -8.82 -3.18 11.86
C PHE A 238 -9.06 -4.21 12.98
N GLN A 239 -9.45 -5.45 12.63
CA GLN A 239 -9.62 -6.53 13.61
C GLN A 239 -8.28 -6.95 14.22
N LEU A 240 -7.20 -6.99 13.43
CA LEU A 240 -5.86 -7.29 13.94
C LEU A 240 -5.40 -6.27 14.97
N TYR A 241 -5.63 -4.96 14.75
CA TYR A 241 -5.33 -3.92 15.74
C TYR A 241 -6.14 -4.11 17.03
N LYS A 242 -7.45 -4.41 16.92
CA LYS A 242 -8.30 -4.68 18.08
C LYS A 242 -7.83 -5.90 18.88
N LYS A 243 -7.40 -6.95 18.19
CA LYS A 243 -6.92 -8.18 18.83
C LYS A 243 -5.54 -7.97 19.48
N SER A 244 -4.63 -7.35 18.77
CA SER A 244 -3.26 -7.08 19.23
C SER A 244 -3.24 -6.31 20.55
N ALA A 245 -4.13 -5.31 20.73
CA ALA A 245 -4.24 -4.55 21.97
C ALA A 245 -4.68 -5.39 23.19
N LYS A 246 -5.22 -6.60 22.98
CA LYS A 246 -5.71 -7.48 24.04
C LYS A 246 -4.72 -8.60 24.38
N ILE A 247 -3.70 -8.80 23.56
CA ILE A 247 -2.68 -9.84 23.80
C ILE A 247 -1.73 -9.33 24.87
N LYS A 248 -1.65 -10.05 25.98
CA LYS A 248 -0.73 -9.77 27.08
C LYS A 248 0.51 -10.62 26.93
N GLY A 249 1.67 -10.09 27.36
CA GLY A 249 2.87 -10.88 27.62
C GLY A 249 2.69 -11.77 28.86
N PHE A 250 3.61 -12.68 29.06
CA PHE A 250 3.69 -13.53 30.26
C PHE A 250 4.24 -12.74 31.44
#